data_d1baf80f9806c271c39826ffe8bfc71b
#
_entry.id   d1baf80f9806c271c39826ffe8bfc71b
#
_cell.length_a   1.000
_cell.length_b   1.000
_cell.length_c   1.000
_cell.angle_alpha   90.00
_cell.angle_beta   90.00
_cell.angle_gamma   90.00
#
_symmetry.space_group_name_H-M   'P 1'
#
loop_
_entity.id
_entity.type
_entity.pdbx_description
1 polymer ?
#
loop_
_entity_poly.entity_id
_entity_poly.type
_entity_poly.pdbx_seq_one_letter_code
_entity_poly.pdbx_strand_id
1 'polypeptide(L)'
;MTETFHITRRNILAGAAFAGAIAPVIMPSTASAAEEQKAAAKPLTKAEIGVLPRVKVDLVKPPFVHAHTQKAEGGPKIVEFTLTIKEQKMILDDKGTEVHAMTFNGSVPEPLMVVHQDDYVELTLINPDTNELQHNIDFHSATGALGGGGLTIVNPGEKAILRFKATKAGVFVYHCAPPGMVP
;
A
#
# COMPACT_ATOMS: atom_id res chain seq x y z
N MET A 1 37.87 -0.16 -25.59
CA MET A 1 36.97 -0.06 -26.77
C MET A 1 35.57 -0.32 -26.25
N THR A 2 34.85 0.73 -26.05
CA THR A 2 33.45 0.75 -25.51
C THR A 2 32.53 1.00 -26.69
N GLU A 3 31.79 -0.03 -27.13
CA GLU A 3 30.75 0.16 -28.14
C GLU A 3 29.47 0.58 -27.47
N THR A 4 29.01 1.77 -27.83
CA THR A 4 27.74 2.34 -27.39
C THR A 4 26.67 1.95 -28.41
N PHE A 5 25.71 1.13 -28.01
CA PHE A 5 24.56 0.79 -28.85
C PHE A 5 23.53 1.93 -28.83
N HIS A 6 23.41 2.64 -29.94
CA HIS A 6 22.32 3.59 -30.20
C HIS A 6 21.17 2.88 -30.93
N ILE A 7 20.04 2.70 -30.26
CA ILE A 7 18.78 2.27 -30.91
C ILE A 7 18.03 3.52 -31.37
N THR A 8 18.04 3.76 -32.67
CA THR A 8 17.24 4.83 -33.29
C THR A 8 15.90 4.28 -33.78
N ARG A 9 14.81 4.92 -33.35
CA ARG A 9 13.39 4.57 -33.65
C ARG A 9 12.95 4.76 -35.12
N ARG A 10 13.83 4.63 -36.12
CA ARG A 10 13.53 5.11 -37.48
C ARG A 10 13.51 4.07 -38.61
N ASN A 11 13.53 2.78 -38.33
CA ASN A 11 13.59 1.76 -39.37
C ASN A 11 12.51 0.67 -39.28
N ILE A 12 11.23 1.06 -39.12
CA ILE A 12 10.11 0.14 -39.32
C ILE A 12 9.08 0.87 -40.21
N LEU A 13 9.42 1.00 -41.49
CA LEU A 13 8.44 1.30 -42.55
C LEU A 13 9.12 1.11 -43.92
N ALA A 14 9.26 -0.14 -44.35
CA ALA A 14 9.38 -0.48 -45.77
C ALA A 14 9.16 -1.99 -45.93
N GLY A 15 8.10 -2.39 -46.58
CA GLY A 15 8.06 -3.75 -47.09
C GLY A 15 6.67 -4.34 -47.31
N ALA A 16 6.25 -4.29 -48.55
CA ALA A 16 5.44 -5.25 -49.29
C ALA A 16 3.91 -5.19 -49.13
N ALA A 17 3.31 -4.58 -50.11
CA ALA A 17 1.92 -4.81 -50.52
C ALA A 17 1.75 -6.26 -50.99
N PHE A 18 1.01 -7.08 -50.26
CA PHE A 18 0.44 -8.32 -50.75
C PHE A 18 -1.08 -8.14 -50.84
N ALA A 19 -1.59 -8.03 -52.07
CA ALA A 19 -3.01 -8.09 -52.34
C ALA A 19 -3.49 -9.53 -52.19
N GLY A 20 -3.97 -9.88 -51.04
CA GLY A 20 -4.70 -11.11 -50.79
C GLY A 20 -6.09 -10.76 -50.29
N ALA A 21 -7.13 -11.17 -50.99
CA ALA A 21 -8.51 -11.02 -50.58
C ALA A 21 -8.72 -11.77 -49.22
N ILE A 22 -8.81 -11.02 -48.14
CA ILE A 22 -9.13 -11.56 -46.82
C ILE A 22 -10.63 -11.35 -46.64
N ALA A 23 -11.40 -12.45 -46.64
CA ALA A 23 -12.77 -12.43 -46.19
C ALA A 23 -12.80 -11.89 -44.73
N PRO A 24 -13.79 -11.07 -44.35
CA PRO A 24 -13.87 -10.58 -42.99
C PRO A 24 -14.13 -11.78 -42.05
N VAL A 25 -13.11 -12.19 -41.31
CA VAL A 25 -13.30 -13.05 -40.13
C VAL A 25 -14.02 -12.16 -39.11
N ILE A 26 -15.31 -12.35 -38.97
CA ILE A 26 -16.08 -11.81 -37.88
C ILE A 26 -15.57 -12.53 -36.64
N MET A 27 -14.58 -11.95 -35.96
CA MET A 27 -14.25 -12.37 -34.61
C MET A 27 -15.47 -12.06 -33.75
N PRO A 28 -15.98 -13.06 -32.98
CA PRO A 28 -17.00 -12.73 -32.02
C PRO A 28 -16.40 -11.67 -31.09
N SER A 29 -17.04 -10.52 -31.01
CA SER A 29 -16.79 -9.51 -30.00
C SER A 29 -16.73 -10.25 -28.67
N THR A 30 -15.53 -10.38 -28.11
CA THR A 30 -15.43 -10.80 -26.72
C THR A 30 -16.28 -9.82 -25.95
N ALA A 31 -17.40 -10.32 -25.44
CA ALA A 31 -18.25 -9.55 -24.56
C ALA A 31 -17.32 -8.85 -23.57
N SER A 32 -17.33 -7.53 -23.64
CA SER A 32 -16.86 -6.69 -22.57
C SER A 32 -17.36 -7.34 -21.28
N ALA A 33 -16.46 -7.84 -20.46
CA ALA A 33 -16.78 -8.07 -19.07
C ALA A 33 -17.20 -6.69 -18.59
N ALA A 34 -18.50 -6.41 -18.69
CA ALA A 34 -19.13 -5.33 -17.98
C ALA A 34 -18.73 -5.61 -16.54
N GLU A 35 -17.74 -4.87 -16.04
CA GLU A 35 -17.55 -4.70 -14.61
C GLU A 35 -18.96 -4.36 -14.11
N GLU A 36 -19.57 -5.31 -13.44
CA GLU A 36 -20.74 -5.06 -12.63
C GLU A 36 -20.28 -4.03 -11.61
N GLN A 37 -20.45 -2.77 -11.98
CA GLN A 37 -20.23 -1.65 -11.08
C GLN A 37 -21.27 -1.83 -9.99
N LYS A 38 -20.88 -2.61 -8.97
CA LYS A 38 -21.66 -2.77 -7.74
C LYS A 38 -22.06 -1.38 -7.31
N ALA A 39 -23.31 -1.04 -7.44
CA ALA A 39 -23.84 0.27 -7.10
C ALA A 39 -23.22 0.67 -5.78
N ALA A 40 -22.49 1.79 -5.76
CA ALA A 40 -21.73 2.21 -4.61
C ALA A 40 -22.68 2.29 -3.42
N ALA A 41 -22.53 1.38 -2.45
CA ALA A 41 -23.35 1.36 -1.26
C ALA A 41 -23.21 2.73 -0.58
N LYS A 42 -24.35 3.27 -0.12
CA LYS A 42 -24.37 4.56 0.60
C LYS A 42 -23.29 4.53 1.70
N PRO A 43 -22.43 5.56 1.81
CA PRO A 43 -21.43 5.61 2.86
C PRO A 43 -22.09 5.48 4.24
N LEU A 44 -21.50 4.66 5.11
CA LEU A 44 -21.96 4.50 6.49
C LEU A 44 -21.76 5.82 7.26
N THR A 45 -22.69 6.12 8.12
CA THR A 45 -22.56 7.23 9.08
C THR A 45 -21.53 6.89 10.15
N LYS A 46 -21.04 7.92 10.85
CA LYS A 46 -20.10 7.74 11.98
C LYS A 46 -20.66 6.80 13.06
N ALA A 47 -21.97 6.85 13.33
CA ALA A 47 -22.63 5.99 14.30
C ALA A 47 -22.64 4.51 13.82
N GLU A 48 -22.98 4.28 12.55
CA GLU A 48 -22.97 2.93 11.95
C GLU A 48 -21.56 2.34 11.92
N ILE A 49 -20.54 3.14 11.62
CA ILE A 49 -19.13 2.69 11.70
C ILE A 49 -18.77 2.33 13.15
N GLY A 50 -19.24 3.10 14.13
CA GLY A 50 -18.90 2.88 15.53
C GLY A 50 -19.38 1.56 16.12
N VAL A 51 -20.37 0.91 15.50
CA VAL A 51 -20.94 -0.37 15.94
C VAL A 51 -20.47 -1.56 15.10
N LEU A 52 -19.58 -1.36 14.12
CA LEU A 52 -19.01 -2.43 13.33
C LEU A 52 -18.18 -3.39 14.20
N PRO A 53 -18.14 -4.68 13.84
CA PRO A 53 -17.23 -5.64 14.47
C PRO A 53 -15.78 -5.14 14.40
N ARG A 54 -15.03 -5.31 15.48
CA ARG A 54 -13.62 -4.92 15.58
C ARG A 54 -12.74 -6.16 15.63
N VAL A 55 -11.69 -6.16 14.82
CA VAL A 55 -10.71 -7.25 14.74
C VAL A 55 -9.31 -6.67 14.94
N LYS A 56 -8.71 -7.00 16.07
CA LYS A 56 -7.30 -6.67 16.33
C LYS A 56 -6.41 -7.67 15.62
N VAL A 57 -5.39 -7.17 14.93
CA VAL A 57 -4.45 -7.98 14.17
C VAL A 57 -3.04 -7.81 14.71
N ASP A 58 -2.41 -8.94 15.03
CA ASP A 58 -1.00 -8.98 15.38
C ASP A 58 -0.16 -9.11 14.11
N LEU A 59 0.57 -8.05 13.78
CA LEU A 59 1.42 -7.97 12.60
C LEU A 59 2.66 -8.85 12.76
N VAL A 60 3.06 -9.51 11.67
CA VAL A 60 4.23 -10.38 11.63
C VAL A 60 5.27 -9.83 10.65
N LYS A 61 6.55 -10.14 10.89
CA LYS A 61 7.64 -9.68 10.02
C LYS A 61 7.63 -10.40 8.67
N PRO A 62 7.96 -9.71 7.57
CA PRO A 62 8.22 -10.34 6.28
C PRO A 62 9.25 -11.48 6.39
N PRO A 63 9.16 -12.51 5.53
CA PRO A 63 8.24 -12.65 4.40
C PRO A 63 6.84 -13.16 4.75
N PHE A 64 6.55 -13.31 6.03
CA PHE A 64 5.25 -13.78 6.49
C PHE A 64 4.21 -12.65 6.52
N VAL A 65 2.94 -13.04 6.49
CA VAL A 65 1.81 -12.16 6.63
C VAL A 65 0.90 -12.67 7.76
N HIS A 66 0.23 -11.76 8.43
CA HIS A 66 -0.70 -12.15 9.50
C HIS A 66 -1.86 -13.01 8.97
N ALA A 67 -2.50 -13.77 9.85
CA ALA A 67 -3.66 -14.59 9.48
C ALA A 67 -4.78 -13.70 8.90
N HIS A 68 -5.31 -14.09 7.75
CA HIS A 68 -6.41 -13.42 7.06
C HIS A 68 -7.17 -14.43 6.20
N THR A 69 -8.41 -14.11 5.84
CA THR A 69 -9.21 -14.90 4.88
C THR A 69 -8.98 -14.38 3.47
N GLN A 70 -9.01 -15.26 2.46
CA GLN A 70 -8.84 -14.88 1.04
C GLN A 70 -10.06 -14.14 0.48
N LYS A 71 -11.21 -14.30 1.12
CA LYS A 71 -12.45 -13.63 0.75
C LYS A 71 -13.03 -12.93 1.96
N ALA A 72 -13.69 -11.79 1.70
CA ALA A 72 -14.45 -11.11 2.74
C ALA A 72 -15.57 -12.03 3.22
N GLU A 73 -15.70 -12.16 4.52
CA GLU A 73 -16.77 -12.90 5.18
C GLU A 73 -17.59 -11.92 6.01
N GLY A 74 -18.91 -11.95 5.80
CA GLY A 74 -19.82 -10.99 6.42
C GLY A 74 -19.75 -9.59 5.80
N GLY A 75 -20.18 -8.59 6.58
CA GLY A 75 -20.12 -7.18 6.22
C GLY A 75 -18.76 -6.55 6.55
N PRO A 76 -18.63 -5.20 6.34
CA PRO A 76 -17.44 -4.48 6.70
C PRO A 76 -17.16 -4.53 8.21
N LYS A 77 -15.89 -4.49 8.58
CA LYS A 77 -15.40 -4.50 9.96
C LYS A 77 -14.34 -3.42 10.17
N ILE A 78 -14.03 -3.12 11.40
CA ILE A 78 -12.87 -2.30 11.74
C ILE A 78 -11.70 -3.23 12.03
N VAL A 79 -10.64 -3.11 11.24
CA VAL A 79 -9.40 -3.87 11.42
C VAL A 79 -8.39 -2.96 12.12
N GLU A 80 -7.94 -3.39 13.30
CA GLU A 80 -7.04 -2.63 14.15
C GLU A 80 -5.61 -3.12 14.01
N PHE A 81 -4.71 -2.20 13.66
CA PHE A 81 -3.27 -2.43 13.58
C PHE A 81 -2.52 -1.53 14.55
N THR A 82 -1.37 -2.01 15.02
CA THR A 82 -0.42 -1.19 15.76
C THR A 82 0.95 -1.27 15.11
N LEU A 83 1.52 -0.11 14.82
CA LEU A 83 2.90 0.03 14.36
C LEU A 83 3.69 0.84 15.40
N THR A 84 4.83 0.28 15.80
CA THR A 84 5.80 0.95 16.66
C THR A 84 7.02 1.32 15.84
N ILE A 85 7.37 2.59 15.83
CA ILE A 85 8.55 3.10 15.13
C ILE A 85 9.79 2.71 15.92
N LYS A 86 10.83 2.24 15.23
CA LYS A 86 12.13 1.93 15.81
C LYS A 86 13.26 2.55 15.00
N GLU A 87 14.02 3.40 15.64
CA GLU A 87 15.31 3.87 15.17
C GLU A 87 16.37 2.89 15.69
N GLN A 88 17.01 2.14 14.80
CA GLN A 88 17.90 1.05 15.23
C GLN A 88 19.01 0.80 14.20
N LYS A 89 20.12 0.26 14.70
CA LYS A 89 21.17 -0.27 13.85
C LYS A 89 20.73 -1.61 13.27
N MET A 90 20.97 -1.79 11.96
CA MET A 90 20.69 -3.03 11.24
C MET A 90 21.91 -3.44 10.43
N ILE A 91 22.17 -4.74 10.39
CA ILE A 91 23.17 -5.34 9.51
C ILE A 91 22.50 -5.71 8.19
N LEU A 92 23.03 -5.21 7.08
CA LEU A 92 22.45 -5.40 5.75
C LEU A 92 22.94 -6.63 5.02
N ASP A 93 24.16 -7.08 5.30
CA ASP A 93 24.82 -8.14 4.56
C ASP A 93 25.74 -9.00 5.44
N ASP A 94 26.23 -10.10 4.87
CA ASP A 94 27.16 -11.01 5.53
C ASP A 94 28.54 -10.40 5.82
N LYS A 95 28.84 -9.23 5.27
CA LYS A 95 30.09 -8.49 5.51
C LYS A 95 29.99 -7.60 6.75
N GLY A 96 28.82 -7.54 7.38
CA GLY A 96 28.59 -6.73 8.55
C GLY A 96 28.35 -5.25 8.25
N THR A 97 27.91 -4.90 7.03
CA THR A 97 27.55 -3.52 6.68
C THR A 97 26.42 -3.04 7.58
N GLU A 98 26.70 -2.06 8.42
CA GLU A 98 25.76 -1.49 9.38
C GLU A 98 25.08 -0.23 8.81
N VAL A 99 23.79 -0.10 9.02
CA VAL A 99 23.02 1.12 8.73
C VAL A 99 22.20 1.50 9.95
N HIS A 100 21.97 2.79 10.13
CA HIS A 100 20.96 3.29 11.05
C HIS A 100 19.63 3.35 10.30
N ALA A 101 18.71 2.45 10.64
CA ALA A 101 17.43 2.29 9.98
C ALA A 101 16.29 2.81 10.85
N MET A 102 15.35 3.50 10.21
CA MET A 102 14.06 3.87 10.78
C MET A 102 13.02 2.88 10.24
N THR A 103 12.36 2.15 11.13
CA THR A 103 11.54 1.01 10.75
C THR A 103 10.19 1.03 11.44
N PHE A 104 9.18 0.39 10.84
CA PHE A 104 7.96 0.03 11.54
C PHE A 104 8.07 -1.41 12.06
N ASN A 105 7.85 -1.59 13.35
CA ASN A 105 7.97 -2.88 14.06
C ASN A 105 9.35 -3.57 13.93
N GLY A 106 10.40 -2.80 13.61
CA GLY A 106 11.78 -3.28 13.61
C GLY A 106 12.17 -4.19 12.46
N SER A 107 11.55 -4.07 11.28
CA SER A 107 11.91 -4.81 10.07
C SER A 107 11.93 -3.93 8.82
N VAL A 108 12.72 -4.33 7.83
CA VAL A 108 12.74 -3.82 6.46
C VAL A 108 12.76 -5.04 5.54
N PRO A 109 11.78 -5.19 4.64
CA PRO A 109 10.55 -4.42 4.54
C PRO A 109 9.70 -4.50 5.82
N GLU A 110 8.78 -3.53 5.98
CA GLU A 110 7.85 -3.46 7.08
C GLU A 110 6.74 -4.52 6.98
N PRO A 111 5.98 -4.79 8.07
CA PRO A 111 4.90 -5.76 8.06
C PRO A 111 3.83 -5.46 7.01
N LEU A 112 3.38 -6.49 6.29
CA LEU A 112 2.25 -6.37 5.38
C LEU A 112 0.92 -6.36 6.16
N MET A 113 0.08 -5.37 5.89
CA MET A 113 -1.28 -5.24 6.42
C MET A 113 -2.28 -5.68 5.35
N VAL A 114 -3.08 -6.70 5.63
CA VAL A 114 -4.12 -7.22 4.73
C VAL A 114 -5.49 -6.91 5.30
N VAL A 115 -6.34 -6.30 4.48
CA VAL A 115 -7.75 -6.00 4.78
C VAL A 115 -8.59 -6.28 3.54
N HIS A 116 -9.90 -6.46 3.71
CA HIS A 116 -10.79 -6.58 2.57
C HIS A 116 -11.29 -5.21 2.10
N GLN A 117 -11.66 -5.15 0.83
CA GLN A 117 -12.32 -3.97 0.31
C GLN A 117 -13.59 -3.68 1.12
N ASP A 118 -13.81 -2.42 1.42
CA ASP A 118 -14.86 -1.86 2.26
C ASP A 118 -14.66 -2.00 3.77
N ASP A 119 -13.64 -2.70 4.25
CA ASP A 119 -13.24 -2.65 5.66
C ASP A 119 -12.76 -1.25 6.05
N TYR A 120 -12.84 -0.95 7.34
CA TYR A 120 -12.26 0.24 7.95
C TYR A 120 -10.96 -0.14 8.65
N VAL A 121 -9.93 0.64 8.40
CA VAL A 121 -8.63 0.50 9.08
C VAL A 121 -8.60 1.48 10.24
N GLU A 122 -8.21 1.00 11.42
CA GLU A 122 -7.79 1.82 12.55
C GLU A 122 -6.34 1.48 12.88
N LEU A 123 -5.44 2.38 12.55
CA LEU A 123 -4.02 2.23 12.82
C LEU A 123 -3.63 3.07 14.02
N THR A 124 -2.97 2.46 15.00
CA THR A 124 -2.24 3.16 16.05
C THR A 124 -0.76 3.19 15.69
N LEU A 125 -0.23 4.39 15.46
CA LEU A 125 1.19 4.66 15.26
C LEU A 125 1.79 5.13 16.58
N ILE A 126 2.87 4.48 17.02
CA ILE A 126 3.56 4.80 18.26
C ILE A 126 5.00 5.19 17.95
N ASN A 127 5.42 6.36 18.40
CA ASN A 127 6.82 6.79 18.40
C ASN A 127 7.32 6.75 19.87
N PRO A 128 8.08 5.71 20.27
CA PRO A 128 8.59 5.63 21.64
C PRO A 128 9.46 6.82 22.03
N ASP A 129 9.52 7.10 23.33
CA ASP A 129 10.38 8.14 23.90
C ASP A 129 11.88 7.85 23.77
N THR A 130 12.22 6.61 23.41
CA THR A 130 13.61 6.19 23.11
C THR A 130 14.08 6.58 21.71
N ASN A 131 13.18 6.99 20.82
CA ASN A 131 13.52 7.53 19.51
C ASN A 131 13.94 8.99 19.61
N GLU A 132 14.67 9.48 18.61
CA GLU A 132 15.19 10.83 18.57
C GLU A 132 14.43 11.76 17.60
N LEU A 133 13.80 11.17 16.58
CA LEU A 133 13.23 11.90 15.45
C LEU A 133 11.70 11.91 15.47
N GLN A 134 11.16 12.92 14.80
CA GLN A 134 9.74 12.98 14.46
C GLN A 134 9.44 12.03 13.30
N HIS A 135 8.33 11.34 13.39
CA HIS A 135 7.88 10.39 12.37
C HIS A 135 6.41 10.60 12.00
N ASN A 136 5.99 9.98 10.91
CA ASN A 136 4.59 9.86 10.49
C ASN A 136 4.38 8.57 9.70
N ILE A 137 3.17 8.37 9.17
CA ILE A 137 2.89 7.32 8.21
C ILE A 137 1.99 7.85 7.09
N ASP A 138 2.39 7.58 5.85
CA ASP A 138 1.67 7.87 4.63
C ASP A 138 1.27 6.56 3.95
N PHE A 139 -0.04 6.41 3.66
CA PHE A 139 -0.59 5.27 2.94
C PHE A 139 -0.97 5.65 1.53
N HIS A 140 -0.36 5.03 0.52
CA HIS A 140 -0.78 5.19 -0.87
C HIS A 140 -2.19 4.62 -1.15
N SER A 141 -2.73 3.84 -0.24
CA SER A 141 -4.12 3.32 -0.27
C SER A 141 -5.17 4.29 0.27
N ALA A 142 -4.75 5.35 0.97
CA ALA A 142 -5.64 6.35 1.55
C ALA A 142 -5.57 7.67 0.76
N THR A 143 -6.66 8.44 0.78
CA THR A 143 -6.74 9.75 0.11
C THR A 143 -6.92 10.87 1.12
N GLY A 144 -6.38 12.04 0.80
CA GLY A 144 -6.40 13.22 1.67
C GLY A 144 -5.31 13.20 2.74
N ALA A 145 -4.95 14.38 3.24
CA ALA A 145 -3.94 14.62 4.26
C ALA A 145 -2.61 13.83 4.02
N LEU A 146 -2.18 13.76 2.75
CA LEU A 146 -1.00 13.01 2.33
C LEU A 146 -1.07 11.52 2.77
N GLY A 147 -2.15 10.82 2.42
CA GLY A 147 -2.33 9.41 2.82
C GLY A 147 -2.41 9.17 4.33
N GLY A 148 -2.65 10.22 5.10
CA GLY A 148 -2.61 10.22 6.56
C GLY A 148 -1.35 10.86 7.14
N GLY A 149 -0.30 11.10 6.34
CA GLY A 149 0.98 11.66 6.79
C GLY A 149 0.83 12.99 7.54
N GLY A 150 -0.09 13.86 7.09
CA GLY A 150 -0.40 15.11 7.79
C GLY A 150 -1.19 14.96 9.10
N LEU A 151 -1.73 13.79 9.39
CA LEU A 151 -2.53 13.50 10.59
C LEU A 151 -1.80 12.63 11.60
N THR A 152 -0.65 12.10 11.24
CA THR A 152 0.08 11.11 12.03
C THR A 152 1.50 11.55 12.40
N ILE A 153 1.76 12.84 12.33
CA ILE A 153 3.03 13.39 12.81
C ILE A 153 3.11 13.16 14.32
N VAL A 154 4.12 12.41 14.76
CA VAL A 154 4.36 12.04 16.16
C VAL A 154 5.80 12.32 16.54
N ASN A 155 6.00 13.08 17.61
CA ASN A 155 7.30 13.26 18.24
C ASN A 155 7.64 12.06 19.13
N PRO A 156 8.90 11.89 19.56
CA PRO A 156 9.25 10.90 20.58
C PRO A 156 8.31 10.96 21.81
N GLY A 157 7.81 9.80 22.23
CA GLY A 157 6.84 9.65 23.31
C GLY A 157 5.36 9.81 22.91
N GLU A 158 5.11 10.18 21.65
CA GLU A 158 3.73 10.41 21.16
C GLU A 158 3.16 9.22 20.40
N LYS A 159 1.85 9.24 20.22
CA LYS A 159 1.11 8.31 19.37
C LYS A 159 0.00 9.03 18.60
N ALA A 160 -0.34 8.51 17.43
CA ALA A 160 -1.47 8.96 16.62
C ALA A 160 -2.36 7.80 16.24
N ILE A 161 -3.64 8.06 15.99
CA ILE A 161 -4.60 7.09 15.47
C ILE A 161 -5.12 7.59 14.13
N LEU A 162 -4.84 6.81 13.08
CA LEU A 162 -5.34 7.06 11.74
C LEU A 162 -6.50 6.11 11.45
N ARG A 163 -7.59 6.67 10.87
CA ARG A 163 -8.76 5.90 10.45
C ARG A 163 -9.09 6.19 9.01
N PHE A 164 -9.23 5.14 8.20
CA PHE A 164 -9.67 5.28 6.81
C PHE A 164 -10.43 4.02 6.35
N LYS A 165 -11.16 4.16 5.24
CA LYS A 165 -11.86 3.05 4.60
C LYS A 165 -10.99 2.49 3.46
N ALA A 166 -10.85 1.18 3.38
CA ALA A 166 -10.19 0.49 2.27
C ALA A 166 -11.15 0.41 1.07
N THR A 167 -11.11 1.41 0.19
CA THR A 167 -12.09 1.56 -0.89
C THR A 167 -11.75 0.81 -2.17
N LYS A 168 -10.49 0.42 -2.35
CA LYS A 168 -10.01 -0.24 -3.57
C LYS A 168 -9.17 -1.45 -3.24
N ALA A 169 -9.36 -2.52 -4.00
CA ALA A 169 -8.47 -3.67 -3.98
C ALA A 169 -7.15 -3.34 -4.69
N GLY A 170 -6.05 -3.88 -4.19
CA GLY A 170 -4.70 -3.68 -4.75
C GLY A 170 -3.62 -3.89 -3.72
N VAL A 171 -2.37 -3.71 -4.16
CA VAL A 171 -1.20 -3.66 -3.29
C VAL A 171 -0.69 -2.23 -3.29
N PHE A 172 -0.53 -1.67 -2.10
CA PHE A 172 -0.19 -0.26 -1.91
C PHE A 172 0.99 -0.16 -0.95
N VAL A 173 1.86 0.79 -1.21
CA VAL A 173 2.98 1.12 -0.32
C VAL A 173 2.49 1.98 0.84
N TYR A 174 3.14 1.85 1.97
CA TYR A 174 3.14 2.84 3.05
C TYR A 174 4.56 3.14 3.47
N HIS A 175 4.81 4.34 3.95
CA HIS A 175 6.14 4.79 4.34
C HIS A 175 6.08 5.96 5.32
N CYS A 176 7.23 6.31 5.88
CA CYS A 176 7.41 7.53 6.65
C CYS A 176 7.91 8.66 5.72
N ALA A 177 7.32 9.85 5.83
CA ALA A 177 7.73 11.05 5.09
C ALA A 177 7.34 12.31 5.87
N PRO A 178 7.94 12.59 7.05
CA PRO A 178 7.65 13.80 7.78
C PRO A 178 8.21 15.02 7.05
N PRO A 179 7.57 16.19 7.15
CA PRO A 179 8.06 17.42 6.54
C PRO A 179 9.49 17.74 6.98
N GLY A 180 10.35 18.09 6.02
CA GLY A 180 11.75 18.47 6.27
C GLY A 180 12.74 17.30 6.35
N MET A 181 12.30 16.07 6.29
CA MET A 181 13.17 14.88 6.22
C MET A 181 13.28 14.31 4.78
N VAL A 182 12.46 14.78 3.88
CA VAL A 182 12.53 14.44 2.46
C VAL A 182 12.96 15.71 1.71
N PRO A 183 14.00 15.65 0.87
CA PRO A 183 14.45 16.80 0.07
C PRO A 183 13.43 17.22 -0.97
#